data_4010a1d0567b3956426cacf690304981
#
_entry.id   4010a1d0567b3956426cacf690304981
#
_cell.length_a   1.000
_cell.length_b   1.000
_cell.length_c   1.000
_cell.angle_alpha   90.00
_cell.angle_beta   90.00
_cell.angle_gamma   90.00
#
_symmetry.space_group_name_H-M   'P 1'
#
loop_
_entity.id
_entity.type
_entity.pdbx_description
1 polymer ?
#
loop_
_entity_poly.entity_id
_entity_poly.type
_entity_poly.pdbx_seq_one_letter_code
_entity_poly.pdbx_strand_id
1 'polypeptide(L)'
;MGLVTSSPGPDESGRHAPRRPDSTDPDLAPLPPVSADGPLPNYGEPAAVATDDDFYRDDDLDGGAREVEETGLLNPHEPAATAVAQRLGRRPRDMVISIGVLLVVVFTLFGLYRCLGGDEVTTVDPGPAYEEARDAKEFPVLVPTGLSDDWKSVSADYQPQSGGATLRVGWRSPDEGQLQLIESDIVPATLLTRELGPDAAPTGAVVDEGGRQWQVYNARNGETAYVFQEAERTVIVTGKATEEELREFVRSLK
;
A
#
# COMPACT_ATOMS: atom_id res chain seq x y z
N MET A 1 58.78 -34.08 55.09
CA MET A 1 58.12 -35.35 54.77
C MET A 1 56.98 -34.97 53.87
N GLY A 2 57.04 -35.03 52.65
CA GLY A 2 57.40 -36.14 51.78
C GLY A 2 56.18 -36.47 50.95
N LEU A 3 56.35 -36.44 49.65
CA LEU A 3 55.75 -37.24 48.62
C LEU A 3 54.69 -36.48 47.79
N VAL A 4 55.04 -35.99 46.58
CA VAL A 4 55.24 -36.66 45.30
C VAL A 4 53.99 -37.43 44.81
N THR A 5 53.56 -37.03 43.69
CA THR A 5 53.18 -37.77 42.47
C THR A 5 51.88 -37.20 41.89
N SER A 6 51.67 -36.99 40.73
CA SER A 6 51.98 -37.44 39.41
C SER A 6 51.00 -36.81 38.49
N SER A 7 51.52 -36.22 37.51
CA SER A 7 50.77 -35.83 36.28
C SER A 7 50.37 -37.10 35.51
N PRO A 8 49.22 -37.09 34.81
CA PRO A 8 49.17 -37.72 33.51
C PRO A 8 48.85 -36.77 32.43
N GLY A 9 49.45 -37.04 31.34
CA GLY A 9 49.60 -36.22 30.14
C GLY A 9 48.33 -36.02 29.28
N PRO A 10 48.52 -35.32 28.15
CA PRO A 10 47.43 -34.85 27.33
C PRO A 10 46.85 -35.96 26.44
N ASP A 11 45.56 -36.14 26.53
CA ASP A 11 44.83 -36.98 25.58
C ASP A 11 44.58 -36.19 24.28
N GLU A 12 45.28 -36.59 23.24
CA GLU A 12 45.05 -36.21 21.88
C GLU A 12 43.79 -36.95 21.37
N SER A 13 42.68 -36.28 21.34
CA SER A 13 41.57 -36.82 20.55
C SER A 13 40.94 -35.75 19.66
N GLY A 14 41.33 -35.84 18.40
CA GLY A 14 40.41 -35.78 17.31
C GLY A 14 39.79 -34.42 16.98
N ARG A 15 40.57 -33.52 16.34
CA ARG A 15 40.00 -32.50 15.50
C ARG A 15 39.29 -33.16 14.32
N HIS A 16 37.97 -33.31 14.42
CA HIS A 16 37.15 -33.60 13.28
C HIS A 16 36.96 -32.27 12.51
N ALA A 17 37.73 -32.10 11.45
CA ALA A 17 37.45 -31.10 10.46
C ALA A 17 36.13 -31.46 9.75
N PRO A 18 35.23 -30.52 9.49
CA PRO A 18 34.04 -30.82 8.72
C PRO A 18 34.46 -31.20 7.31
N ARG A 19 34.06 -32.40 6.88
CA ARG A 19 34.18 -32.85 5.48
C ARG A 19 33.43 -31.88 4.60
N ARG A 20 34.12 -31.31 3.63
CA ARG A 20 33.47 -30.70 2.47
C ARG A 20 32.57 -31.75 1.80
N PRO A 21 31.34 -31.43 1.47
CA PRO A 21 30.55 -32.33 0.64
C PRO A 21 31.23 -32.48 -0.73
N ASP A 22 31.47 -33.74 -1.08
CA ASP A 22 32.00 -34.15 -2.38
C ASP A 22 30.95 -33.82 -3.44
N SER A 23 31.30 -32.92 -4.32
CA SER A 23 30.42 -32.41 -5.41
C SER A 23 30.44 -33.38 -6.61
N THR A 24 30.05 -34.63 -6.36
CA THR A 24 29.85 -35.61 -7.43
C THR A 24 28.46 -36.22 -7.25
N ASP A 25 27.47 -35.38 -7.45
CA ASP A 25 26.10 -35.84 -7.66
C ASP A 25 25.87 -35.89 -9.17
N PRO A 26 25.75 -37.10 -9.78
CA PRO A 26 25.65 -37.24 -11.23
C PRO A 26 24.31 -36.78 -11.82
N ASP A 27 23.36 -36.36 -10.99
CA ASP A 27 22.02 -35.91 -11.44
C ASP A 27 21.86 -34.39 -11.62
N LEU A 28 22.92 -33.60 -11.39
CA LEU A 28 22.93 -32.20 -11.74
C LEU A 28 23.55 -31.99 -13.13
N ALA A 29 22.79 -32.28 -14.18
CA ALA A 29 23.12 -31.85 -15.51
C ALA A 29 23.25 -30.32 -15.54
N PRO A 30 24.31 -29.74 -16.09
CA PRO A 30 24.46 -28.31 -16.24
C PRO A 30 23.31 -27.77 -17.09
N LEU A 31 22.61 -26.78 -16.58
CA LEU A 31 21.60 -26.07 -17.36
C LEU A 31 22.22 -25.51 -18.63
N PRO A 32 21.56 -25.62 -19.78
CA PRO A 32 22.06 -25.07 -21.02
C PRO A 32 22.23 -23.56 -20.94
N PRO A 33 23.21 -22.94 -21.57
CA PRO A 33 23.36 -21.51 -21.58
C PRO A 33 22.13 -20.87 -22.21
N VAL A 34 21.55 -19.91 -21.50
CA VAL A 34 20.46 -19.08 -22.01
C VAL A 34 21.03 -18.23 -23.15
N SER A 35 20.66 -18.56 -24.41
CA SER A 35 20.99 -17.73 -25.57
C SER A 35 20.27 -16.38 -25.44
N ALA A 36 21.03 -15.30 -25.44
CA ALA A 36 20.55 -13.92 -25.33
C ALA A 36 19.79 -13.41 -26.58
N ASP A 37 19.59 -14.25 -27.60
CA ASP A 37 18.97 -13.88 -28.89
C ASP A 37 17.64 -14.61 -29.19
N GLY A 38 16.89 -15.01 -28.17
CA GLY A 38 15.53 -15.48 -28.36
C GLY A 38 14.55 -14.31 -28.49
N PRO A 39 13.56 -14.36 -29.42
CA PRO A 39 12.51 -13.33 -29.44
C PRO A 39 11.76 -13.33 -28.13
N LEU A 40 11.54 -12.13 -27.58
CA LEU A 40 10.77 -11.89 -26.34
C LEU A 40 9.39 -12.56 -26.46
N PRO A 41 8.87 -13.17 -25.39
CA PRO A 41 7.52 -13.70 -25.40
C PRO A 41 6.54 -12.56 -25.69
N ASN A 42 5.76 -12.75 -26.75
CA ASN A 42 4.67 -11.85 -27.13
C ASN A 42 3.59 -11.93 -26.05
N TYR A 43 3.55 -10.95 -25.17
CA TYR A 43 2.41 -10.70 -24.33
C TYR A 43 1.31 -10.18 -25.25
N GLY A 44 0.33 -11.05 -25.54
CA GLY A 44 -0.80 -10.76 -26.40
C GLY A 44 -1.39 -9.39 -26.11
N GLU A 45 -1.62 -8.65 -27.17
CA GLU A 45 -2.38 -7.40 -27.17
C GLU A 45 -3.68 -7.61 -26.39
N PRO A 46 -4.09 -6.64 -25.55
CA PRO A 46 -5.41 -6.68 -24.95
C PRO A 46 -6.45 -6.69 -26.06
N ALA A 47 -7.31 -7.69 -26.03
CA ALA A 47 -8.43 -7.86 -26.95
C ALA A 47 -9.15 -6.51 -27.10
N ALA A 48 -9.26 -6.07 -28.34
CA ALA A 48 -10.02 -4.88 -28.72
C ALA A 48 -11.42 -4.99 -28.10
N VAL A 49 -11.77 -4.00 -27.31
CA VAL A 49 -13.14 -3.79 -26.85
C VAL A 49 -13.98 -3.62 -28.11
N ALA A 50 -14.87 -4.59 -28.36
CA ALA A 50 -15.88 -4.48 -29.40
C ALA A 50 -16.75 -3.29 -29.06
N THR A 51 -16.67 -2.26 -29.86
CA THR A 51 -17.66 -1.20 -29.90
C THR A 51 -18.90 -1.77 -30.54
N ASP A 52 -20.00 -1.87 -29.77
CA ASP A 52 -21.34 -2.18 -30.21
C ASP A 52 -21.89 -1.02 -31.07
N ASP A 53 -21.47 -0.96 -32.33
CA ASP A 53 -22.03 -0.06 -33.35
C ASP A 53 -22.87 -0.81 -34.41
N ASP A 54 -23.27 -2.05 -34.18
CA ASP A 54 -24.02 -2.87 -35.11
C ASP A 54 -25.50 -3.08 -34.70
N PHE A 55 -26.16 -2.09 -34.11
CA PHE A 55 -27.59 -2.21 -33.80
C PHE A 55 -28.48 -1.19 -34.53
N TYR A 56 -28.21 -0.93 -35.78
CA TYR A 56 -29.21 -0.34 -36.71
C TYR A 56 -29.06 -0.99 -38.08
N ARG A 57 -29.61 -2.16 -38.21
CA ARG A 57 -29.92 -2.77 -39.50
C ARG A 57 -31.38 -2.53 -39.79
N ASP A 58 -31.57 -1.52 -40.63
CA ASP A 58 -32.86 -1.33 -41.35
C ASP A 58 -33.01 -2.47 -42.33
N ASP A 59 -33.82 -3.45 -41.96
CA ASP A 59 -34.35 -4.44 -42.89
C ASP A 59 -35.85 -4.23 -43.03
N ASP A 60 -36.21 -3.98 -44.27
CA ASP A 60 -37.48 -4.33 -44.89
C ASP A 60 -38.74 -3.51 -44.57
N LEU A 61 -39.02 -2.55 -45.39
CA LEU A 61 -40.38 -2.35 -45.85
C LEU A 61 -40.41 -2.18 -47.37
N ASP A 62 -40.45 -3.32 -48.02
CA ASP A 62 -40.96 -3.49 -49.37
C ASP A 62 -42.47 -3.37 -49.35
N GLY A 63 -43.04 -2.70 -50.35
CA GLY A 63 -44.39 -2.96 -50.76
C GLY A 63 -45.39 -1.81 -50.62
N GLY A 64 -45.72 -1.18 -51.70
CA GLY A 64 -47.00 -0.51 -51.87
C GLY A 64 -47.00 0.70 -52.75
N ALA A 65 -46.78 0.49 -54.04
CA ALA A 65 -47.20 1.44 -55.05
C ALA A 65 -48.74 1.65 -54.98
N ARG A 66 -49.15 2.87 -54.72
CA ARG A 66 -50.46 3.37 -55.13
C ARG A 66 -50.27 4.75 -55.72
N GLU A 67 -50.38 4.72 -57.07
CA GLU A 67 -50.72 5.88 -57.85
C GLU A 67 -52.03 6.47 -57.32
N VAL A 68 -52.02 7.74 -57.03
CA VAL A 68 -53.23 8.57 -57.07
C VAL A 68 -52.84 9.93 -57.71
N GLU A 69 -53.45 10.09 -58.79
CA GLU A 69 -53.60 11.15 -59.73
C GLU A 69 -53.46 12.60 -59.16
N GLU A 70 -52.80 13.33 -59.96
CA GLU A 70 -52.72 14.75 -60.15
C GLU A 70 -54.12 15.46 -60.11
N THR A 71 -54.26 16.46 -59.30
CA THR A 71 -55.00 17.66 -59.72
C THR A 71 -54.66 18.90 -58.84
N GLY A 72 -53.96 19.81 -59.38
CA GLY A 72 -54.40 21.18 -59.39
C GLY A 72 -53.95 22.14 -58.27
N LEU A 73 -53.24 23.14 -58.72
CA LEU A 73 -53.16 24.51 -58.24
C LEU A 73 -51.96 24.88 -57.36
N LEU A 74 -51.04 25.45 -58.10
CA LEU A 74 -49.95 26.33 -57.67
C LEU A 74 -50.40 27.37 -56.65
N ASN A 75 -49.72 27.38 -55.52
CA ASN A 75 -49.54 28.60 -54.76
C ASN A 75 -48.05 28.74 -54.41
N PRO A 76 -47.33 29.64 -55.07
CA PRO A 76 -45.97 29.97 -54.73
C PRO A 76 -46.01 31.12 -53.72
N HIS A 77 -45.76 30.83 -52.47
CA HIS A 77 -45.16 31.76 -51.49
C HIS A 77 -45.42 31.26 -50.05
N GLU A 78 -44.54 30.43 -49.61
CA GLU A 78 -44.17 30.53 -48.19
C GLU A 78 -42.81 29.90 -48.02
N PRO A 79 -41.80 30.60 -47.46
CA PRO A 79 -40.49 30.07 -47.29
C PRO A 79 -40.50 29.19 -46.03
N ALA A 80 -40.33 27.88 -46.24
CA ALA A 80 -40.11 26.89 -45.19
C ALA A 80 -38.73 27.06 -44.54
N ALA A 81 -38.43 28.27 -44.03
CA ALA A 81 -37.16 28.58 -43.40
C ALA A 81 -37.26 29.01 -41.93
N THR A 82 -38.43 28.86 -41.28
CA THR A 82 -38.59 29.38 -39.92
C THR A 82 -38.80 28.33 -38.84
N ALA A 83 -38.75 27.03 -39.16
CA ALA A 83 -39.00 25.99 -38.13
C ALA A 83 -37.74 25.42 -37.47
N VAL A 84 -36.54 25.74 -37.96
CA VAL A 84 -35.28 25.18 -37.39
C VAL A 84 -34.58 26.13 -36.40
N ALA A 85 -34.95 27.41 -36.40
CA ALA A 85 -34.29 28.43 -35.57
C ALA A 85 -34.82 28.54 -34.14
N GLN A 86 -35.89 27.82 -33.77
CA GLN A 86 -36.49 27.91 -32.43
C GLN A 86 -35.99 26.94 -31.39
N ARG A 87 -35.04 26.04 -31.72
CA ARG A 87 -34.48 25.08 -30.75
C ARG A 87 -33.18 25.51 -30.08
N LEU A 88 -32.60 26.62 -30.40
CA LEU A 88 -31.31 27.10 -29.85
C LEU A 88 -31.47 28.22 -28.81
N GLY A 89 -32.67 28.50 -28.34
CA GLY A 89 -32.94 29.48 -27.32
C GLY A 89 -33.00 28.90 -25.89
N ARG A 90 -32.21 27.88 -25.55
CA ARG A 90 -32.01 27.54 -24.12
C ARG A 90 -31.24 28.70 -23.51
N ARG A 91 -31.95 29.51 -22.75
CA ARG A 91 -31.37 30.67 -22.06
C ARG A 91 -30.25 30.14 -21.16
N PRO A 92 -29.01 30.66 -21.25
CA PRO A 92 -27.91 30.24 -20.42
C PRO A 92 -28.23 30.28 -18.91
N ARG A 93 -29.25 31.07 -18.55
CA ARG A 93 -29.75 31.17 -17.16
C ARG A 93 -30.34 29.86 -16.64
N ASP A 94 -31.04 29.09 -17.47
CA ASP A 94 -31.64 27.82 -17.05
C ASP A 94 -30.56 26.75 -16.79
N MET A 95 -29.50 26.77 -17.58
CA MET A 95 -28.32 25.89 -17.37
C MET A 95 -27.57 26.26 -16.10
N VAL A 96 -27.37 27.56 -15.83
CA VAL A 96 -26.72 28.03 -14.58
C VAL A 96 -27.55 27.69 -13.36
N ILE A 97 -28.87 27.82 -13.43
CA ILE A 97 -29.79 27.46 -12.34
C ILE A 97 -29.71 25.94 -12.06
N SER A 98 -29.74 25.13 -13.11
CA SER A 98 -29.63 23.64 -12.96
C SER A 98 -28.33 23.22 -12.33
N ILE A 99 -27.19 23.82 -12.77
CA ILE A 99 -25.88 23.54 -12.16
C ILE A 99 -25.84 24.07 -10.72
N GLY A 100 -26.41 25.26 -10.46
CA GLY A 100 -26.48 25.82 -9.11
C GLY A 100 -27.24 24.94 -8.13
N VAL A 101 -28.41 24.43 -8.53
CA VAL A 101 -29.19 23.48 -7.70
C VAL A 101 -28.42 22.19 -7.43
N LEU A 102 -27.77 21.62 -8.47
CA LEU A 102 -26.95 20.43 -8.31
C LEU A 102 -25.80 20.66 -7.32
N LEU A 103 -25.11 21.79 -7.44
CA LEU A 103 -24.03 22.15 -6.53
C LEU A 103 -24.52 22.31 -5.09
N VAL A 104 -25.69 22.96 -4.88
CA VAL A 104 -26.27 23.08 -3.53
C VAL A 104 -26.56 21.71 -2.94
N VAL A 105 -27.14 20.77 -3.70
CA VAL A 105 -27.38 19.41 -3.25
C VAL A 105 -26.08 18.70 -2.91
N VAL A 106 -25.07 18.79 -3.78
CA VAL A 106 -23.78 18.17 -3.55
C VAL A 106 -23.09 18.74 -2.30
N PHE A 107 -23.06 20.08 -2.16
CA PHE A 107 -22.46 20.71 -0.99
C PHE A 107 -23.24 20.43 0.29
N THR A 108 -24.55 20.33 0.22
CA THR A 108 -25.38 19.94 1.39
C THR A 108 -25.10 18.50 1.81
N LEU A 109 -25.06 17.57 0.84
CA LEU A 109 -24.70 16.16 1.11
C LEU A 109 -23.26 16.03 1.63
N PHE A 110 -22.32 16.77 1.03
CA PHE A 110 -20.92 16.78 1.47
C PHE A 110 -20.78 17.37 2.88
N GLY A 111 -21.47 18.49 3.16
CA GLY A 111 -21.51 19.09 4.50
C GLY A 111 -22.15 18.16 5.52
N LEU A 112 -23.26 17.51 5.17
CA LEU A 112 -23.94 16.53 6.01
C LEU A 112 -23.05 15.29 6.25
N TYR A 113 -22.42 14.77 5.22
CA TYR A 113 -21.45 13.67 5.33
C TYR A 113 -20.29 14.03 6.27
N ARG A 114 -19.77 15.27 6.16
CA ARG A 114 -18.68 15.74 7.01
C ARG A 114 -19.13 16.03 8.47
N CYS A 115 -20.39 16.41 8.67
CA CYS A 115 -20.95 16.65 10.00
C CYS A 115 -21.44 15.38 10.70
N LEU A 116 -21.95 14.38 9.94
CA LEU A 116 -22.42 13.10 10.50
C LEU A 116 -21.34 12.03 10.50
N GLY A 117 -20.40 12.11 9.57
CA GLY A 117 -19.21 11.28 9.55
C GLY A 117 -18.14 11.90 10.42
N GLY A 118 -18.42 12.16 11.70
CA GLY A 118 -17.35 12.38 12.65
C GLY A 118 -16.39 11.20 12.50
N ASP A 119 -15.10 11.49 12.31
CA ASP A 119 -14.03 10.50 12.29
C ASP A 119 -13.99 9.75 13.63
N GLU A 120 -15.00 8.90 13.88
CA GLU A 120 -14.85 7.85 14.89
C GLU A 120 -13.78 6.92 14.37
N VAL A 121 -12.56 7.23 14.81
CA VAL A 121 -11.41 6.36 14.56
C VAL A 121 -11.77 5.00 15.13
N THR A 122 -11.98 4.04 14.24
CA THR A 122 -12.19 2.65 14.68
C THR A 122 -10.94 2.22 15.43
N THR A 123 -11.06 2.13 16.73
CA THR A 123 -9.97 1.67 17.60
C THR A 123 -9.92 0.16 17.55
N VAL A 124 -8.74 -0.40 17.33
CA VAL A 124 -8.47 -1.83 17.34
C VAL A 124 -7.67 -2.16 18.59
N ASP A 125 -8.00 -3.25 19.28
CA ASP A 125 -7.14 -3.76 20.36
C ASP A 125 -5.87 -4.39 19.76
N PRO A 126 -4.68 -3.86 20.03
CA PRO A 126 -3.44 -4.42 19.52
C PRO A 126 -2.94 -5.64 20.33
N GLY A 127 -3.57 -5.93 21.49
CA GLY A 127 -3.18 -7.01 22.39
C GLY A 127 -2.98 -8.35 21.70
N PRO A 128 -3.97 -8.86 20.94
CA PRO A 128 -3.86 -10.13 20.25
C PRO A 128 -2.65 -10.23 19.31
N ALA A 129 -2.35 -9.19 18.54
CA ALA A 129 -1.21 -9.18 17.62
C ALA A 129 0.14 -9.19 18.39
N TYR A 130 0.22 -8.48 19.50
CA TYR A 130 1.40 -8.52 20.36
C TYR A 130 1.58 -9.89 21.03
N GLU A 131 0.49 -10.54 21.44
CA GLU A 131 0.53 -11.87 22.03
C GLU A 131 0.99 -12.92 21.00
N GLU A 132 0.43 -12.87 19.78
CA GLU A 132 0.81 -13.75 18.69
C GLU A 132 2.30 -13.60 18.33
N ALA A 133 2.79 -12.38 18.23
CA ALA A 133 4.21 -12.10 17.96
C ALA A 133 5.12 -12.63 19.09
N ARG A 134 4.73 -12.49 20.36
CA ARG A 134 5.48 -13.01 21.50
C ARG A 134 5.48 -14.54 21.56
N ASP A 135 4.36 -15.18 21.24
CA ASP A 135 4.22 -16.63 21.24
C ASP A 135 5.03 -17.29 20.12
N ALA A 136 5.15 -16.60 18.97
CA ALA A 136 5.99 -17.03 17.87
C ALA A 136 7.49 -17.02 18.20
N LYS A 137 7.96 -16.12 19.09
CA LYS A 137 9.36 -16.02 19.57
C LYS A 137 10.40 -15.82 18.46
N GLU A 138 10.00 -15.25 17.35
CA GLU A 138 10.93 -14.96 16.25
C GLU A 138 11.86 -13.79 16.61
N PHE A 139 11.35 -12.80 17.33
CA PHE A 139 12.11 -11.66 17.83
C PHE A 139 11.52 -11.13 19.15
N PRO A 140 12.30 -10.38 19.97
CA PRO A 140 11.77 -9.71 21.14
C PRO A 140 10.81 -8.59 20.70
N VAL A 141 9.64 -8.47 21.34
CA VAL A 141 8.57 -7.53 20.98
C VAL A 141 8.57 -6.31 21.91
N LEU A 142 8.59 -5.11 21.35
CA LEU A 142 8.39 -3.85 22.08
C LEU A 142 6.92 -3.45 22.08
N VAL A 143 6.47 -2.94 23.19
CA VAL A 143 5.10 -2.45 23.35
C VAL A 143 5.13 -1.05 23.90
N PRO A 144 4.37 -0.11 23.32
CA PRO A 144 4.25 1.22 23.89
C PRO A 144 3.55 1.14 25.25
N THR A 145 4.14 1.81 26.23
CA THR A 145 3.64 1.86 27.59
C THR A 145 3.65 3.28 28.13
N GLY A 146 2.57 3.67 28.84
CA GLY A 146 2.48 4.99 29.44
C GLY A 146 2.12 6.10 28.46
N LEU A 147 1.63 5.79 27.29
CA LEU A 147 0.95 6.75 26.41
C LEU A 147 -0.38 7.18 27.04
N SER A 148 -0.83 8.39 26.75
CA SER A 148 -2.15 8.85 27.18
C SER A 148 -3.28 8.09 26.48
N ASP A 149 -4.48 8.14 27.05
CA ASP A 149 -5.67 7.51 26.48
C ASP A 149 -6.11 8.13 25.14
N ASP A 150 -5.51 9.27 24.76
CA ASP A 150 -5.78 9.92 23.48
C ASP A 150 -5.03 9.25 22.32
N TRP A 151 -3.98 8.51 22.61
CA TRP A 151 -3.34 7.64 21.63
C TRP A 151 -4.25 6.45 21.31
N LYS A 152 -4.58 6.26 20.03
CA LYS A 152 -5.49 5.21 19.57
C LYS A 152 -4.76 4.25 18.63
N SER A 153 -4.81 2.96 18.95
CA SER A 153 -4.43 1.93 18.01
C SER A 153 -5.53 1.76 16.97
N VAL A 154 -5.18 1.83 15.69
CA VAL A 154 -6.11 1.80 14.57
C VAL A 154 -5.97 0.55 13.70
N SER A 155 -4.86 -0.14 13.83
CA SER A 155 -4.61 -1.43 13.17
C SER A 155 -3.56 -2.21 13.94
N ALA A 156 -3.66 -3.53 13.93
CA ALA A 156 -2.64 -4.41 14.48
C ALA A 156 -2.64 -5.72 13.69
N ASP A 157 -1.46 -6.16 13.28
CA ASP A 157 -1.29 -7.31 12.42
C ASP A 157 0.08 -7.95 12.63
N TYR A 158 0.12 -9.27 12.79
CA TYR A 158 1.34 -10.07 12.83
C TYR A 158 1.35 -11.03 11.66
N GLN A 159 2.40 -11.01 10.86
CA GLN A 159 2.53 -11.83 9.67
C GLN A 159 3.84 -12.60 9.64
N PRO A 160 3.81 -13.93 9.82
CA PRO A 160 4.93 -14.77 9.46
C PRO A 160 5.05 -14.86 7.93
N GLN A 161 6.27 -14.79 7.42
CA GLN A 161 6.52 -14.85 5.98
C GLN A 161 7.86 -15.52 5.69
N SER A 162 8.11 -15.83 4.41
CA SER A 162 9.40 -16.40 4.01
C SER A 162 10.53 -15.42 4.31
N GLY A 163 11.46 -15.83 5.22
CA GLY A 163 12.62 -15.02 5.60
C GLY A 163 12.43 -14.19 6.87
N GLY A 164 11.38 -14.45 7.65
CA GLY A 164 11.14 -13.85 8.96
C GLY A 164 9.68 -13.47 9.19
N ALA A 165 9.40 -12.77 10.27
CA ALA A 165 8.07 -12.30 10.63
C ALA A 165 8.02 -10.79 10.74
N THR A 166 6.85 -10.21 10.68
CA THR A 166 6.65 -8.77 10.84
C THR A 166 5.40 -8.48 11.65
N LEU A 167 5.57 -7.72 12.70
CA LEU A 167 4.49 -7.11 13.49
C LEU A 167 4.30 -5.67 13.02
N ARG A 168 3.06 -5.27 12.72
CA ARG A 168 2.68 -3.90 12.37
C ARG A 168 1.54 -3.43 13.25
N VAL A 169 1.74 -2.28 13.86
CA VAL A 169 0.68 -1.64 14.66
C VAL A 169 0.57 -0.18 14.25
N GLY A 170 -0.58 0.20 13.75
CA GLY A 170 -0.90 1.59 13.39
C GLY A 170 -1.47 2.34 14.58
N TRP A 171 -1.00 3.56 14.76
CA TRP A 171 -1.41 4.44 15.84
C TRP A 171 -1.86 5.80 15.32
N ARG A 172 -2.79 6.40 16.02
CA ARG A 172 -3.17 7.79 15.86
C ARG A 172 -2.82 8.54 17.15
N SER A 173 -2.12 9.65 16.99
CA SER A 173 -1.74 10.53 18.08
C SER A 173 -2.90 11.44 18.52
N PRO A 174 -2.77 12.12 19.68
CA PRO A 174 -3.74 13.13 20.14
C PRO A 174 -3.96 14.26 19.12
N ASP A 175 -2.90 14.69 18.42
CA ASP A 175 -2.94 15.75 17.40
C ASP A 175 -3.26 15.22 15.99
N GLU A 176 -3.90 14.06 15.91
CA GLU A 176 -4.32 13.41 14.68
C GLU A 176 -3.19 12.93 13.77
N GLY A 177 -1.95 12.91 14.23
CA GLY A 177 -0.81 12.29 13.55
C GLY A 177 -1.05 10.80 13.37
N GLN A 178 -0.54 10.26 12.27
CA GLN A 178 -0.60 8.82 11.97
C GLN A 178 0.79 8.23 12.03
N LEU A 179 0.97 7.22 12.87
CA LEU A 179 2.23 6.50 13.02
C LEU A 179 2.03 5.01 12.81
N GLN A 180 3.07 4.36 12.37
CA GLN A 180 3.14 2.90 12.29
C GLN A 180 4.39 2.42 13.01
N LEU A 181 4.20 1.50 13.96
CA LEU A 181 5.25 0.69 14.54
C LEU A 181 5.39 -0.57 13.71
N ILE A 182 6.62 -0.88 13.29
CA ILE A 182 6.96 -2.08 12.54
C ILE A 182 8.14 -2.74 13.26
N GLU A 183 7.99 -4.00 13.62
CA GLU A 183 9.05 -4.83 14.19
C GLU A 183 9.22 -6.07 13.34
N SER A 184 10.45 -6.44 13.01
CA SER A 184 10.70 -7.59 12.14
C SER A 184 12.13 -8.08 12.28
N ASP A 185 12.31 -9.39 12.10
CA ASP A 185 13.61 -10.06 11.98
C ASP A 185 14.08 -10.23 10.53
N ILE A 186 13.30 -9.73 9.59
CA ILE A 186 13.70 -9.70 8.19
C ILE A 186 14.97 -8.85 8.01
N VAL A 187 15.84 -9.28 7.09
CA VAL A 187 17.06 -8.57 6.74
C VAL A 187 16.81 -7.05 6.62
N PRO A 188 17.52 -6.21 7.39
CA PRO A 188 17.24 -4.78 7.50
C PRO A 188 17.14 -4.05 6.15
N ALA A 189 18.05 -4.33 5.21
CA ALA A 189 18.03 -3.68 3.89
C ALA A 189 16.74 -3.95 3.11
N THR A 190 16.23 -5.18 3.18
CA THR A 190 14.96 -5.58 2.55
C THR A 190 13.78 -4.91 3.24
N LEU A 191 13.77 -4.92 4.57
CA LEU A 191 12.72 -4.32 5.37
C LEU A 191 12.63 -2.80 5.13
N LEU A 192 13.75 -2.08 5.22
CA LEU A 192 13.80 -0.65 5.02
C LEU A 192 13.31 -0.24 3.61
N THR A 193 13.76 -0.94 2.58
CA THR A 193 13.29 -0.67 1.20
C THR A 193 11.80 -0.89 1.06
N ARG A 194 11.26 -1.93 1.68
CA ARG A 194 9.84 -2.27 1.62
C ARG A 194 8.97 -1.28 2.38
N GLU A 195 9.37 -0.93 3.59
CA GLU A 195 8.54 -0.10 4.49
C GLU A 195 8.73 1.40 4.24
N LEU A 196 9.95 1.86 4.03
CA LEU A 196 10.26 3.27 3.86
C LEU A 196 10.33 3.72 2.40
N GLY A 197 10.46 2.75 1.46
CA GLY A 197 10.58 3.02 0.04
C GLY A 197 11.99 2.85 -0.50
N PRO A 198 12.15 2.77 -1.83
CA PRO A 198 13.44 2.54 -2.48
C PRO A 198 14.44 3.71 -2.30
N ASP A 199 13.92 4.91 -2.10
CA ASP A 199 14.70 6.14 -1.95
C ASP A 199 14.96 6.48 -0.48
N ALA A 200 14.59 5.60 0.46
CA ALA A 200 14.80 5.81 1.89
C ALA A 200 16.30 5.91 2.19
N ALA A 201 16.69 6.99 2.83
CA ALA A 201 18.07 7.25 3.18
C ALA A 201 18.20 7.79 4.61
N PRO A 202 19.27 7.40 5.34
CA PRO A 202 19.55 7.99 6.63
C PRO A 202 19.89 9.46 6.46
N THR A 203 19.34 10.31 7.32
CA THR A 203 19.63 11.75 7.35
C THR A 203 20.96 12.09 8.01
N GLY A 204 21.57 11.12 8.70
CA GLY A 204 22.72 11.29 9.57
C GLY A 204 22.37 11.75 10.99
N ALA A 205 21.12 12.10 11.25
CA ALA A 205 20.66 12.42 12.59
C ALA A 205 20.43 11.15 13.42
N VAL A 206 20.72 11.24 14.71
CA VAL A 206 20.46 10.20 15.70
C VAL A 206 19.70 10.81 16.86
N VAL A 207 18.65 10.11 17.30
CA VAL A 207 17.82 10.49 18.44
C VAL A 207 18.01 9.45 19.53
N ASP A 208 18.33 9.90 20.74
CA ASP A 208 18.46 9.04 21.92
C ASP A 208 17.19 9.14 22.74
N GLU A 209 16.32 8.13 22.64
CA GLU A 209 15.04 8.07 23.34
C GLU A 209 14.76 6.66 23.84
N GLY A 210 14.17 6.56 25.03
CA GLY A 210 13.83 5.28 25.65
C GLY A 210 15.06 4.40 25.95
N GLY A 211 16.26 5.00 26.06
CA GLY A 211 17.53 4.27 26.25
C GLY A 211 18.03 3.58 24.97
N ARG A 212 17.54 3.96 23.80
CA ARG A 212 17.93 3.43 22.50
C ARG A 212 18.33 4.57 21.56
N GLN A 213 19.28 4.28 20.67
CA GLN A 213 19.71 5.21 19.62
C GLN A 213 18.97 4.93 18.33
N TRP A 214 18.13 5.87 17.91
CA TRP A 214 17.31 5.79 16.71
C TRP A 214 17.98 6.55 15.59
N GLN A 215 18.22 5.90 14.46
CA GLN A 215 18.65 6.56 13.24
C GLN A 215 17.44 7.19 12.56
N VAL A 216 17.58 8.44 12.13
CA VAL A 216 16.51 9.15 11.43
C VAL A 216 16.65 8.96 9.93
N TYR A 217 15.59 8.55 9.28
CA TYR A 217 15.50 8.32 7.84
C TYR A 217 14.48 9.24 7.20
N ASN A 218 14.74 9.65 5.97
CA ASN A 218 13.72 10.16 5.08
C ASN A 218 12.98 8.95 4.49
N ALA A 219 11.66 8.94 4.64
CA ALA A 219 10.81 7.89 4.12
C ALA A 219 9.97 8.39 2.92
N ARG A 220 9.19 7.48 2.31
CA ARG A 220 8.29 7.82 1.21
C ARG A 220 7.32 8.95 1.61
N ASN A 221 6.84 9.70 0.62
CA ASN A 221 5.88 10.81 0.81
C ASN A 221 6.35 11.94 1.75
N GLY A 222 7.66 12.06 1.99
CA GLY A 222 8.22 13.07 2.88
C GLY A 222 7.99 12.77 4.37
N GLU A 223 7.70 11.52 4.71
CA GLU A 223 7.58 11.08 6.10
C GLU A 223 8.96 10.94 6.75
N THR A 224 8.98 11.08 8.06
CA THR A 224 10.16 10.81 8.88
C THR A 224 10.03 9.42 9.48
N ALA A 225 11.12 8.65 9.47
CA ALA A 225 11.17 7.37 10.14
C ALA A 225 12.31 7.33 11.16
N TYR A 226 12.02 6.75 12.31
CA TYR A 226 12.99 6.39 13.33
C TYR A 226 13.25 4.90 13.26
N VAL A 227 14.49 4.54 13.05
CA VAL A 227 14.93 3.16 12.85
C VAL A 227 15.90 2.76 13.95
N PHE A 228 15.59 1.68 14.63
CA PHE A 228 16.46 1.05 15.62
C PHE A 228 16.76 -0.38 15.21
N GLN A 229 18.03 -0.75 15.18
CA GLN A 229 18.48 -2.09 14.75
C GLN A 229 19.20 -2.82 15.88
N GLU A 230 18.78 -4.02 16.13
CA GLU A 230 19.45 -5.00 17.01
C GLU A 230 19.85 -6.23 16.20
N ALA A 231 20.58 -7.16 16.82
CA ALA A 231 21.03 -8.37 16.14
C ALA A 231 19.87 -9.27 15.66
N GLU A 232 18.75 -9.26 16.38
CA GLU A 232 17.62 -10.17 16.16
C GLU A 232 16.42 -9.48 15.53
N ARG A 233 16.42 -8.14 15.42
CA ARG A 233 15.29 -7.38 14.85
C ARG A 233 15.66 -6.00 14.37
N THR A 234 14.79 -5.47 13.55
CA THR A 234 14.72 -4.04 13.19
C THR A 234 13.38 -3.48 13.64
N VAL A 235 13.42 -2.35 14.31
CA VAL A 235 12.22 -1.61 14.72
C VAL A 235 12.15 -0.30 13.93
N ILE A 236 11.02 -0.02 13.33
CA ILE A 236 10.75 1.18 12.54
C ILE A 236 9.52 1.86 13.11
N VAL A 237 9.62 3.16 13.37
CA VAL A 237 8.47 4.02 13.66
C VAL A 237 8.42 5.09 12.59
N THR A 238 7.37 5.11 11.79
CA THR A 238 7.24 6.03 10.66
C THR A 238 5.82 6.55 10.55
N GLY A 239 5.65 7.70 9.89
CA GLY A 239 4.32 8.20 9.60
C GLY A 239 4.27 9.73 9.47
N LYS A 240 3.04 10.22 9.37
CA LYS A 240 2.72 11.66 9.32
C LYS A 240 2.38 12.15 10.71
N ALA A 241 3.40 12.38 11.49
CA ALA A 241 3.31 12.92 12.84
C ALA A 241 4.40 13.96 13.05
N THR A 242 4.24 14.79 14.06
CA THR A 242 5.27 15.73 14.45
C THR A 242 6.49 15.03 15.02
N GLU A 243 7.63 15.69 15.01
CA GLU A 243 8.84 15.12 15.61
C GLU A 243 8.66 14.85 17.11
N GLU A 244 7.89 15.68 17.80
CA GLU A 244 7.59 15.53 19.23
C GLU A 244 6.75 14.26 19.49
N GLU A 245 5.71 14.03 18.71
CA GLU A 245 4.89 12.80 18.79
C GLU A 245 5.71 11.55 18.48
N LEU A 246 6.57 11.60 17.46
CA LEU A 246 7.47 10.49 17.14
C LEU A 246 8.41 10.18 18.31
N ARG A 247 8.99 11.20 18.94
CA ARG A 247 9.86 11.06 20.13
C ARG A 247 9.12 10.53 21.34
N GLU A 248 7.91 11.03 21.60
CA GLU A 248 7.05 10.55 22.67
C GLU A 248 6.76 9.05 22.47
N PHE A 249 6.37 8.69 21.24
CA PHE A 249 6.04 7.31 20.92
C PHE A 249 7.23 6.37 21.10
N VAL A 250 8.41 6.68 20.53
CA VAL A 250 9.60 5.80 20.66
C VAL A 250 10.11 5.73 22.10
N ARG A 251 9.93 6.79 22.91
CA ARG A 251 10.23 6.79 24.35
C ARG A 251 9.34 5.84 25.13
N SER A 252 8.10 5.62 24.69
CA SER A 252 7.13 4.74 25.33
C SER A 252 7.40 3.26 25.13
N LEU A 253 8.22 2.89 24.12
CA LEU A 253 8.49 1.51 23.73
C LEU A 253 9.37 0.80 24.80
N LYS A 254 8.89 -0.32 25.32
CA LYS A 254 9.59 -1.14 26.34
C LYS A 254 9.50 -2.60 26.01
#